data_77d8354c6e2b8bf9922413a048ba012f
#
_entry.id   77d8354c6e2b8bf9922413a048ba012f
#
_cell.length_a   1.000
_cell.length_b   1.000
_cell.length_c   1.000
_cell.angle_alpha   90.00
_cell.angle_beta   90.00
_cell.angle_gamma   90.00
#
_symmetry.space_group_name_H-M   'P 1'
#
loop_
_entity.id
_entity.type
_entity.pdbx_description
1 polymer ?
#
loop_
_entity_poly.entity_id
_entity_poly.type
_entity_poly.pdbx_seq_one_letter_code
_entity_poly.pdbx_strand_id
1 'polypeptide(L)'
;MYFLLFHILPSLYHSDLDRGFSVIDYDLNEQLADREDLDQLKKMGIDLKLDFILNHASAQSPQFRDLVEKGEASVYRDFFIDWNHFWKGHGTMTEEGYIQPDESCLKQMFFRKPGLPILMVEFPNGKKGAVLEYLLSGSAWKTVSRTDGCKHPVTKMCGSFIVKPWKK
;
A
#
# COMPACT_ATOMS: atom_id res chain seq x y z
N MET A 1 -6.85 2.22 -39.94
CA MET A 1 -5.99 1.61 -38.90
C MET A 1 -6.74 1.71 -37.58
N TYR A 2 -7.16 0.58 -37.04
CA TYR A 2 -7.88 0.55 -35.73
C TYR A 2 -6.86 0.22 -34.67
N PHE A 3 -6.75 1.07 -33.63
CA PHE A 3 -5.98 0.75 -32.44
C PHE A 3 -6.89 -0.01 -31.48
N LEU A 4 -6.54 -1.25 -31.16
CA LEU A 4 -7.20 -2.01 -30.12
C LEU A 4 -6.34 -1.92 -28.87
N LEU A 5 -6.82 -1.19 -27.88
CA LEU A 5 -6.22 -1.11 -26.55
C LEU A 5 -7.11 -1.83 -25.56
N PHE A 6 -6.57 -2.85 -24.90
CA PHE A 6 -7.24 -3.57 -23.81
C PHE A 6 -6.70 -3.13 -22.47
N HIS A 7 -7.57 -2.66 -21.59
CA HIS A 7 -7.22 -2.36 -20.20
C HIS A 7 -7.59 -3.56 -19.33
N ILE A 8 -6.58 -4.19 -18.74
CA ILE A 8 -6.75 -5.32 -17.82
C ILE A 8 -6.50 -4.80 -16.40
N LEU A 9 -7.46 -5.07 -15.51
CA LEU A 9 -7.36 -4.74 -14.09
C LEU A 9 -6.25 -5.56 -13.42
N PRO A 10 -5.80 -5.20 -12.20
CA PRO A 10 -4.67 -5.86 -11.53
C PRO A 10 -4.87 -7.34 -11.21
N SER A 11 -6.09 -7.88 -11.42
CA SER A 11 -6.39 -9.31 -11.28
C SER A 11 -5.52 -10.24 -12.11
N LEU A 12 -4.80 -9.71 -13.10
CA LEU A 12 -3.81 -10.46 -13.88
C LEU A 12 -2.60 -10.91 -13.04
N TYR A 13 -2.36 -10.25 -11.93
CA TYR A 13 -1.26 -10.58 -11.00
C TYR A 13 -1.74 -11.42 -9.83
N HIS A 14 -0.81 -12.00 -9.07
CA HIS A 14 -1.18 -12.68 -7.83
C HIS A 14 -1.76 -11.67 -6.84
N SER A 15 -2.96 -11.93 -6.37
CA SER A 15 -3.69 -11.09 -5.43
C SER A 15 -4.59 -11.95 -4.55
N ASP A 16 -4.92 -11.46 -3.35
CA ASP A 16 -5.78 -12.17 -2.40
C ASP A 16 -7.14 -11.53 -2.20
N LEU A 17 -7.23 -10.22 -2.29
CA LEU A 17 -8.44 -9.46 -1.99
C LEU A 17 -8.71 -8.37 -3.03
N ASP A 18 -9.86 -7.73 -2.90
CA ASP A 18 -10.26 -6.50 -3.61
C ASP A 18 -10.17 -6.61 -5.15
N ARG A 19 -10.53 -7.77 -5.70
CA ARG A 19 -10.59 -8.01 -7.15
C ARG A 19 -9.28 -7.71 -7.88
N GLY A 20 -8.16 -8.11 -7.29
CA GLY A 20 -6.83 -7.90 -7.85
C GLY A 20 -6.12 -6.65 -7.34
N PHE A 21 -6.80 -5.76 -6.61
CA PHE A 21 -6.15 -4.55 -6.09
C PHE A 21 -5.29 -4.81 -4.84
N SER A 22 -5.48 -5.94 -4.16
CA SER A 22 -4.60 -6.39 -3.07
C SER A 22 -3.50 -7.28 -3.63
N VAL A 23 -2.49 -6.66 -4.25
CA VAL A 23 -1.43 -7.34 -4.99
C VAL A 23 -0.45 -8.00 -4.03
N ILE A 24 -0.20 -9.31 -4.23
CA ILE A 24 0.82 -10.08 -3.53
C ILE A 24 2.18 -9.84 -4.20
N ASP A 25 2.23 -10.04 -5.50
CA ASP A 25 3.39 -9.78 -6.37
C ASP A 25 2.92 -9.40 -7.79
N TYR A 26 3.85 -9.05 -8.66
CA TYR A 26 3.57 -8.68 -10.05
C TYR A 26 3.92 -9.78 -11.05
N ASP A 27 4.03 -11.00 -10.58
CA ASP A 27 4.09 -12.15 -11.47
C ASP A 27 2.69 -12.48 -12.00
N LEU A 28 2.63 -13.05 -13.20
CA LEU A 28 1.37 -13.42 -13.82
C LEU A 28 0.69 -14.52 -13.01
N ASN A 29 -0.60 -14.36 -12.79
CA ASN A 29 -1.42 -15.42 -12.23
C ASN A 29 -1.71 -16.44 -13.32
N GLU A 30 -0.93 -17.52 -13.33
CA GLU A 30 -1.01 -18.58 -14.34
C GLU A 30 -2.36 -19.30 -14.41
N GLN A 31 -3.22 -19.12 -13.39
CA GLN A 31 -4.60 -19.61 -13.43
C GLN A 31 -5.49 -18.78 -14.37
N LEU A 32 -5.08 -17.57 -14.71
CA LEU A 32 -5.86 -16.63 -15.52
C LEU A 32 -5.26 -16.42 -16.90
N ALA A 33 -3.96 -16.27 -16.98
CA ALA A 33 -3.24 -16.08 -18.25
C ALA A 33 -1.76 -16.41 -18.06
N ASP A 34 -1.14 -16.90 -19.10
CA ASP A 34 0.30 -17.09 -19.18
C ASP A 34 0.97 -16.10 -20.15
N ARG A 35 2.27 -16.19 -20.27
CA ARG A 35 3.04 -15.32 -21.18
C ARG A 35 2.70 -15.57 -22.64
N GLU A 36 2.32 -16.79 -23.01
CA GLU A 36 1.97 -17.13 -24.39
C GLU A 36 0.66 -16.45 -24.80
N ASP A 37 -0.32 -16.37 -23.89
CA ASP A 37 -1.56 -15.63 -24.11
C ASP A 37 -1.28 -14.14 -24.38
N LEU A 38 -0.40 -13.52 -23.61
CA LEU A 38 -0.02 -12.12 -23.80
C LEU A 38 0.72 -11.91 -25.14
N ASP A 39 1.58 -12.85 -25.51
CA ASP A 39 2.28 -12.82 -26.79
C ASP A 39 1.33 -13.00 -27.99
N GLN A 40 0.28 -13.80 -27.82
CA GLN A 40 -0.77 -13.95 -28.84
C GLN A 40 -1.55 -12.64 -29.02
N LEU A 41 -1.97 -11.99 -27.94
CA LEU A 41 -2.62 -10.69 -28.00
C LEU A 41 -1.76 -9.66 -28.74
N LYS A 42 -0.47 -9.63 -28.44
CA LYS A 42 0.50 -8.78 -29.15
C LYS A 42 0.60 -9.09 -30.64
N LYS A 43 0.64 -10.37 -31.02
CA LYS A 43 0.65 -10.79 -32.44
C LYS A 43 -0.62 -10.37 -33.18
N MET A 44 -1.75 -10.29 -32.47
CA MET A 44 -3.03 -9.80 -32.99
C MET A 44 -3.08 -8.26 -33.12
N GLY A 45 -2.04 -7.55 -32.74
CA GLY A 45 -1.97 -6.09 -32.76
C GLY A 45 -2.79 -5.42 -31.64
N ILE A 46 -3.01 -6.13 -30.54
CA ILE A 46 -3.72 -5.64 -29.37
C ILE A 46 -2.70 -5.10 -28.38
N ASP A 47 -2.79 -3.80 -28.06
CA ASP A 47 -1.99 -3.20 -27.01
C ASP A 47 -2.66 -3.41 -25.64
N LEU A 48 -1.85 -3.69 -24.63
CA LEU A 48 -2.31 -3.91 -23.27
C LEU A 48 -1.99 -2.70 -22.40
N LYS A 49 -2.99 -2.22 -21.67
CA LYS A 49 -2.84 -1.30 -20.55
C LYS A 49 -3.06 -2.09 -19.26
N LEU A 50 -2.07 -2.07 -18.37
CA LEU A 50 -2.12 -2.74 -17.09
C LEU A 50 -2.08 -1.71 -15.98
N ASP A 51 -2.77 -1.98 -14.87
CA ASP A 51 -2.65 -1.17 -13.67
C ASP A 51 -1.44 -1.60 -12.85
N PHE A 52 -0.78 -0.62 -12.27
CA PHE A 52 0.34 -0.83 -11.38
C PHE A 52 0.04 -0.18 -10.03
N ILE A 53 -0.19 -1.01 -9.01
CA ILE A 53 -0.59 -0.58 -7.68
C ILE A 53 0.65 -0.26 -6.85
N LEU A 54 0.93 1.02 -6.65
CA LEU A 54 2.13 1.48 -5.94
C LEU A 54 1.85 1.95 -4.50
N ASN A 55 0.60 2.15 -4.15
CA ASN A 55 0.21 2.78 -2.90
C ASN A 55 -0.12 1.80 -1.78
N HIS A 56 -0.22 0.51 -2.09
CA HIS A 56 -0.46 -0.55 -1.11
C HIS A 56 -0.05 -1.92 -1.67
N ALA A 57 0.05 -2.90 -0.78
CA ALA A 57 0.30 -4.29 -1.11
C ALA A 57 -0.52 -5.19 -0.20
N SER A 58 -0.68 -6.45 -0.58
CA SER A 58 -1.26 -7.47 0.28
C SER A 58 -0.39 -7.71 1.53
N ALA A 59 -1.04 -8.02 2.65
CA ALA A 59 -0.35 -8.54 3.83
C ALA A 59 0.33 -9.91 3.56
N GLN A 60 0.01 -10.55 2.43
CA GLN A 60 0.68 -11.76 1.98
C GLN A 60 1.88 -11.49 1.06
N SER A 61 2.14 -10.22 0.73
CA SER A 61 3.30 -9.86 -0.10
C SER A 61 4.61 -10.31 0.56
N PRO A 62 5.62 -10.72 -0.24
CA PRO A 62 6.93 -11.10 0.29
C PRO A 62 7.55 -10.01 1.16
N GLN A 63 7.32 -8.74 0.81
CA GLN A 63 7.82 -7.59 1.53
C GLN A 63 7.21 -7.47 2.93
N PHE A 64 5.89 -7.66 3.05
CA PHE A 64 5.20 -7.59 4.33
C PHE A 64 5.55 -8.78 5.22
N ARG A 65 5.63 -9.98 4.64
CA ARG A 65 6.05 -11.18 5.37
C ARG A 65 7.46 -11.05 5.92
N ASP A 66 8.40 -10.53 5.13
CA ASP A 66 9.77 -10.26 5.58
C ASP A 66 9.80 -9.25 6.73
N LEU A 67 8.96 -8.20 6.66
CA LEU A 67 8.82 -7.23 7.75
C LEU A 67 8.30 -7.90 9.03
N VAL A 68 7.27 -8.73 8.94
CA VAL A 68 6.70 -9.44 10.09
C VAL A 68 7.70 -10.42 10.69
N GLU A 69 8.45 -11.13 9.86
CA GLU A 69 9.42 -12.13 10.27
C GLU A 69 10.67 -11.52 10.92
N LYS A 70 11.20 -10.43 10.34
CA LYS A 70 12.49 -9.85 10.74
C LYS A 70 12.36 -8.57 11.57
N GLY A 71 11.18 -7.95 11.59
CA GLY A 71 10.93 -6.71 12.32
C GLY A 71 11.89 -5.59 11.90
N GLU A 72 12.61 -5.04 12.86
CA GLU A 72 13.58 -3.94 12.63
C GLU A 72 14.76 -4.31 11.72
N ALA A 73 15.06 -5.60 11.57
CA ALA A 73 16.12 -6.10 10.69
C ALA A 73 15.65 -6.29 9.24
N SER A 74 14.38 -6.13 8.95
CA SER A 74 13.85 -6.24 7.60
C SER A 74 14.39 -5.13 6.70
N VAL A 75 14.80 -5.51 5.49
CA VAL A 75 15.15 -4.55 4.43
C VAL A 75 13.95 -3.76 3.93
N TYR A 76 12.75 -4.22 4.23
CA TYR A 76 11.47 -3.60 3.87
C TYR A 76 10.84 -2.79 5.02
N ARG A 77 11.58 -2.56 6.11
CA ARG A 77 11.07 -1.82 7.27
C ARG A 77 10.46 -0.48 6.87
N ASP A 78 11.13 0.28 6.03
CA ASP A 78 10.69 1.61 5.58
C ASP A 78 9.76 1.54 4.34
N PHE A 79 9.38 0.34 3.91
CA PHE A 79 8.45 0.15 2.80
C PHE A 79 7.01 0.37 3.23
N PHE A 80 6.68 -0.02 4.45
CA PHE A 80 5.37 0.15 5.06
C PHE A 80 5.39 1.31 6.06
N ILE A 81 4.24 1.94 6.24
CA ILE A 81 4.10 3.07 7.16
C ILE A 81 4.00 2.53 8.59
N ASP A 82 5.01 2.78 9.40
CA ASP A 82 4.93 2.64 10.84
C ASP A 82 4.01 3.73 11.39
N TRP A 83 2.85 3.30 11.89
CA TRP A 83 1.81 4.18 12.40
C TRP A 83 2.30 5.05 13.57
N ASN A 84 3.01 4.45 14.50
CA ASN A 84 3.47 5.16 15.69
C ASN A 84 4.57 6.16 15.37
N HIS A 85 5.46 5.82 14.44
CA HIS A 85 6.46 6.75 13.96
C HIS A 85 5.82 7.92 13.20
N PHE A 86 4.80 7.63 12.40
CA PHE A 86 4.08 8.63 11.62
C PHE A 86 3.35 9.64 12.51
N TRP A 87 2.63 9.17 13.55
CA TRP A 87 1.84 10.01 14.44
C TRP A 87 2.58 10.52 15.67
N LYS A 88 3.88 10.32 15.74
CA LYS A 88 4.71 10.76 16.88
C LYS A 88 4.55 12.27 17.11
N GLY A 89 4.08 12.62 18.32
CA GLY A 89 3.84 14.02 18.72
C GLY A 89 2.51 14.62 18.24
N HIS A 90 1.63 13.82 17.63
CA HIS A 90 0.32 14.23 17.13
C HIS A 90 -0.81 13.33 17.64
N GLY A 91 -0.69 12.83 18.86
CA GLY A 91 -1.68 11.99 19.49
C GLY A 91 -1.16 11.34 20.76
N THR A 92 -1.98 10.49 21.36
CA THR A 92 -1.70 9.82 22.62
C THR A 92 -1.53 8.32 22.41
N MET A 93 -0.51 7.73 23.05
CA MET A 93 -0.29 6.28 23.03
C MET A 93 -1.41 5.57 23.78
N THR A 94 -2.02 4.58 23.16
CA THR A 94 -3.04 3.73 23.76
C THR A 94 -2.43 2.54 24.50
N GLU A 95 -3.24 1.88 25.32
CA GLU A 95 -2.83 0.65 26.02
C GLU A 95 -2.57 -0.51 25.05
N GLU A 96 -3.24 -0.51 23.89
CA GLU A 96 -3.03 -1.51 22.84
C GLU A 96 -1.71 -1.33 22.10
N GLY A 97 -1.01 -0.19 22.29
CA GLY A 97 0.32 0.04 21.73
C GLY A 97 0.33 0.79 20.39
N TYR A 98 -0.71 1.51 20.05
CA TYR A 98 -0.72 2.44 18.92
C TYR A 98 -1.01 3.88 19.36
N ILE A 99 -0.63 4.85 18.56
CA ILE A 99 -0.98 6.25 18.81
C ILE A 99 -2.38 6.54 18.27
N GLN A 100 -3.27 6.98 19.16
CA GLN A 100 -4.55 7.60 18.79
C GLN A 100 -4.26 9.04 18.35
N PRO A 101 -4.41 9.39 17.06
CA PRO A 101 -4.16 10.75 16.62
C PRO A 101 -5.16 11.75 17.18
N ASP A 102 -4.72 13.00 17.31
CA ASP A 102 -5.58 14.09 17.73
C ASP A 102 -6.73 14.31 16.75
N GLU A 103 -7.91 14.64 17.24
CA GLU A 103 -9.09 14.88 16.40
C GLU A 103 -8.87 15.96 15.35
N SER A 104 -8.08 16.98 15.67
CA SER A 104 -7.73 18.04 14.72
C SER A 104 -7.00 17.51 13.48
N CYS A 105 -6.20 16.45 13.65
CA CYS A 105 -5.49 15.79 12.56
C CYS A 105 -6.39 14.87 11.73
N LEU A 106 -7.48 14.38 12.34
CA LEU A 106 -8.41 13.43 11.69
C LEU A 106 -9.58 14.11 10.96
N LYS A 107 -9.90 15.36 11.27
CA LYS A 107 -11.09 16.08 10.76
C LYS A 107 -11.25 16.08 9.24
N GLN A 108 -10.16 16.00 8.50
CA GLN A 108 -10.17 16.04 7.03
C GLN A 108 -9.80 14.69 6.40
N MET A 109 -9.65 13.65 7.21
CA MET A 109 -9.34 12.31 6.72
C MET A 109 -10.62 11.52 6.48
N PHE A 110 -10.62 10.77 5.39
CA PHE A 110 -11.71 9.86 5.06
C PHE A 110 -11.23 8.41 5.19
N PHE A 111 -11.90 7.64 6.01
CA PHE A 111 -11.67 6.21 6.17
C PHE A 111 -12.79 5.42 5.54
N ARG A 112 -12.46 4.38 4.78
CA ARG A 112 -13.46 3.50 4.15
C ARG A 112 -14.20 2.62 5.16
N LYS A 113 -13.53 2.28 6.26
CA LYS A 113 -14.09 1.47 7.35
C LYS A 113 -14.19 2.31 8.61
N PRO A 114 -15.14 2.01 9.49
CA PRO A 114 -15.16 2.60 10.82
C PRO A 114 -13.87 2.27 11.58
N GLY A 115 -13.34 3.26 12.31
CA GLY A 115 -12.12 3.10 13.09
C GLY A 115 -10.86 3.54 12.33
N LEU A 116 -9.72 3.43 13.01
CA LEU A 116 -8.43 3.76 12.43
C LEU A 116 -7.93 2.61 11.53
N PRO A 117 -7.27 2.90 10.41
CA PRO A 117 -6.75 1.90 9.49
C PRO A 117 -5.40 1.35 10.01
N ILE A 118 -5.44 0.61 11.08
CA ILE A 118 -4.26 0.08 11.75
C ILE A 118 -4.29 -1.45 11.72
N LEU A 119 -3.21 -2.04 11.26
CA LEU A 119 -2.90 -3.46 11.43
C LEU A 119 -1.89 -3.61 12.56
N MET A 120 -2.30 -4.25 13.64
CA MET A 120 -1.39 -4.59 14.73
C MET A 120 -0.61 -5.85 14.37
N VAL A 121 0.70 -5.74 14.41
CA VAL A 121 1.63 -6.83 14.07
C VAL A 121 2.44 -7.18 15.31
N GLU A 122 2.56 -8.46 15.60
CA GLU A 122 3.47 -8.96 16.62
C GLU A 122 4.75 -9.48 15.96
N PHE A 123 5.88 -8.92 16.35
CA PHE A 123 7.19 -9.31 15.84
C PHE A 123 7.79 -10.47 16.67
N PRO A 124 8.78 -11.21 16.14
CA PRO A 124 9.39 -12.35 16.82
C PRO A 124 10.02 -12.03 18.19
N ASN A 125 10.35 -10.77 18.43
CA ASN A 125 10.86 -10.28 19.71
C ASN A 125 9.77 -9.97 20.74
N GLY A 126 8.50 -10.30 20.45
CA GLY A 126 7.34 -10.04 21.27
C GLY A 126 6.88 -8.57 21.32
N LYS A 127 7.55 -7.67 20.59
CA LYS A 127 7.08 -6.30 20.45
C LYS A 127 5.90 -6.25 19.49
N LYS A 128 4.93 -5.39 19.81
CA LYS A 128 3.84 -5.07 18.91
C LYS A 128 4.16 -3.82 18.12
N GLY A 129 3.86 -3.83 16.82
CA GLY A 129 3.94 -2.69 15.94
C GLY A 129 2.59 -2.37 15.34
N ALA A 130 2.33 -1.11 15.10
CA ALA A 130 1.14 -0.64 14.41
C ALA A 130 1.53 -0.21 13.00
N VAL A 131 1.03 -0.91 11.98
CA VAL A 131 1.29 -0.62 10.58
C VAL A 131 0.01 -0.04 9.97
N LEU A 132 0.13 0.93 9.08
CA LEU A 132 -1.01 1.44 8.34
C LEU A 132 -1.60 0.31 7.49
N GLU A 133 -2.81 -0.15 7.86
CA GLU A 133 -3.45 -1.26 7.19
C GLU A 133 -3.86 -0.87 5.78
N TYR A 134 -4.37 0.38 5.57
CA TYR A 134 -4.82 0.73 4.26
C TYR A 134 -5.83 1.87 4.15
N LEU A 135 -5.67 2.56 3.04
CA LEU A 135 -6.64 3.12 2.11
C LEU A 135 -7.33 4.38 2.55
N LEU A 136 -6.54 5.39 2.39
CA LEU A 136 -7.11 6.68 2.06
C LEU A 136 -7.55 6.65 0.58
N SER A 137 -8.79 7.00 0.27
CA SER A 137 -9.24 7.18 -1.12
C SER A 137 -8.42 8.30 -1.79
N GLY A 138 -8.34 8.32 -3.13
CA GLY A 138 -7.58 9.36 -3.85
C GLY A 138 -7.96 10.80 -3.50
N SER A 139 -9.18 11.05 -2.99
CA SER A 139 -9.60 12.34 -2.43
C SER A 139 -8.99 12.63 -1.05
N ALA A 140 -8.76 11.60 -0.24
CA ALA A 140 -8.13 11.74 1.07
C ALA A 140 -6.64 12.08 0.96
N TRP A 141 -5.95 11.64 -0.09
CA TRP A 141 -4.57 12.05 -0.35
C TRP A 141 -4.45 13.57 -0.54
N LYS A 142 -5.41 14.19 -1.23
CA LYS A 142 -5.48 15.64 -1.36
C LYS A 142 -5.80 16.33 -0.03
N THR A 143 -6.56 15.66 0.83
CA THR A 143 -7.01 16.20 2.12
C THR A 143 -5.91 16.10 3.18
N VAL A 144 -5.18 14.99 3.21
CA VAL A 144 -4.02 14.82 4.12
C VAL A 144 -2.90 15.81 3.79
N SER A 145 -2.72 16.19 2.52
CA SER A 145 -1.76 17.23 2.13
C SER A 145 -2.19 18.67 2.47
N ARG A 146 -3.43 18.88 2.94
CA ARG A 146 -4.03 20.19 3.20
C ARG A 146 -4.49 20.39 4.64
N THR A 147 -4.01 19.61 5.61
CA THR A 147 -4.33 19.86 7.01
C THR A 147 -3.65 21.14 7.48
N ASP A 148 -4.31 22.27 7.25
CA ASP A 148 -3.98 23.56 7.88
C ASP A 148 -4.14 23.42 9.40
N GLY A 149 -3.08 23.04 10.06
CA GLY A 149 -3.06 22.87 11.52
C GLY A 149 -2.28 21.65 12.01
N CYS A 150 -2.27 20.56 11.28
CA CYS A 150 -1.36 19.45 11.57
C CYS A 150 -0.07 19.64 10.76
N LYS A 151 0.98 20.14 11.38
CA LYS A 151 2.30 20.36 10.74
C LYS A 151 3.01 19.04 10.39
N HIS A 152 2.25 17.98 10.18
CA HIS A 152 2.81 16.69 9.82
C HIS A 152 3.34 16.76 8.39
N PRO A 153 4.57 16.30 8.10
CA PRO A 153 5.18 16.37 6.78
C PRO A 153 4.59 15.32 5.81
N VAL A 154 3.24 15.27 5.70
CA VAL A 154 2.52 14.37 4.78
C VAL A 154 2.93 14.63 3.33
N THR A 155 3.34 15.86 3.01
CA THR A 155 3.93 16.21 1.70
C THR A 155 5.18 15.41 1.37
N LYS A 156 5.93 14.94 2.36
CA LYS A 156 7.07 14.04 2.13
C LYS A 156 6.64 12.61 1.81
N MET A 157 5.45 12.19 2.21
CA MET A 157 4.98 10.82 1.96
C MET A 157 4.52 10.61 0.52
N CYS A 158 3.83 11.57 -0.10
CA CYS A 158 3.51 11.48 -1.53
C CYS A 158 4.75 11.44 -2.45
N GLY A 159 5.86 12.02 -2.01
CA GLY A 159 7.11 12.03 -2.78
C GLY A 159 8.07 10.88 -2.46
N SER A 160 7.93 10.24 -1.30
CA SER A 160 8.88 9.21 -0.84
C SER A 160 8.43 7.79 -1.16
N PHE A 161 7.16 7.58 -1.49
CA PHE A 161 6.64 6.30 -1.99
C PHE A 161 6.88 6.08 -3.47
N ILE A 162 7.31 7.09 -4.20
CA ILE A 162 7.82 6.90 -5.55
C ILE A 162 9.24 6.33 -5.42
N VAL A 163 9.27 5.01 -5.25
CA VAL A 163 10.34 4.14 -5.74
C VAL A 163 11.74 4.77 -5.62
N LYS A 164 12.46 4.49 -4.55
CA LYS A 164 13.90 4.41 -4.74
C LYS A 164 14.12 3.41 -5.87
N PRO A 165 14.70 3.82 -7.01
CA PRO A 165 14.92 2.88 -8.10
C PRO A 165 15.74 1.71 -7.55
N TRP A 166 15.30 0.50 -7.85
CA TRP A 166 16.03 -0.71 -7.59
C TRP A 166 17.43 -0.53 -8.17
N LYS A 167 18.41 -0.33 -7.31
CA LYS A 167 19.80 -0.50 -7.73
C LYS A 167 19.98 -2.00 -7.97
N LYS A 168 20.24 -2.31 -9.24
CA LYS A 168 20.69 -3.64 -9.65
C LYS A 168 21.95 -4.01 -8.88
#